data_6b76dc37474d0fb12315dd5b6e7713f0
#
_entry.id   6b76dc37474d0fb12315dd5b6e7713f0
#
_cell.length_a   1.000
_cell.length_b   1.000
_cell.length_c   1.000
_cell.angle_alpha   90.00
_cell.angle_beta   90.00
_cell.angle_gamma   90.00
#
_symmetry.space_group_name_H-M   'P 1'
#
loop_
_entity.id
_entity.type
_entity.pdbx_description
1 polymer ?
#
loop_
_entity_poly.entity_id
_entity_poly.type
_entity_poly.pdbx_seq_one_letter_code
_entity_poly.pdbx_strand_id
1 'polypeptide(L)'
;MVLNIILIFVVLVIAFVSVKYFIKKNKEAEIEEDIPAEDKTYTIEATMDFIKRRLDEITKVNLYDIGLSEEELKRRKAKKYELRKALKGCTYGDVNDKKYVKELIYDLLYKEYGINETNISKAIPFDIPSLLTPQDKFDILIYMYKKDFGYEALTQLIKKYNLATLKYVAGEAKPCYVITNEEINDIYEKEQLQLSFADKLNVLTQRIYQHYKGYSSIDEIRDMNIDGVSGGVSGLPESFLSQVAQTDGDYLEQMTEHKVPRACDSIWIFFQGKSIRLAFLSFGKESELKRVCQNIYKYNNPGQLSDTNGFKINEMKDGSRVVVVRPSFSETWAFFVRKFDVKRATLEQLIVAPGKEDAIDLLKYLVKGARITALTGEQGCRKNNNAYGYDRKYIWDNEHQGSRNCIRVTLKKNISNKKHIII
;
A
#
# COMPACT_ATOMS: atom_id res chain seq x y z
N MET A 1 -32.86 55.73 42.53
CA MET A 1 -31.38 55.57 42.60
C MET A 1 -30.97 54.12 42.41
N VAL A 2 -31.49 53.16 43.14
CA VAL A 2 -31.10 51.75 43.08
C VAL A 2 -31.35 51.12 41.69
N LEU A 3 -32.46 51.42 41.00
CA LEU A 3 -32.80 50.92 39.69
C LEU A 3 -31.82 51.32 38.59
N ASN A 4 -31.29 52.57 38.64
CA ASN A 4 -30.30 53.04 37.67
C ASN A 4 -28.91 52.41 37.88
N ILE A 5 -28.57 52.03 39.12
CA ILE A 5 -27.33 51.30 39.42
C ILE A 5 -27.37 49.88 38.86
N ILE A 6 -28.52 49.22 39.02
CA ILE A 6 -28.76 47.86 38.47
C ILE A 6 -28.71 47.91 36.92
N LEU A 7 -29.32 48.92 36.29
CA LEU A 7 -29.30 49.05 34.83
C LEU A 7 -27.86 49.26 34.29
N ILE A 8 -27.07 50.10 34.97
CA ILE A 8 -25.64 50.33 34.59
C ILE A 8 -24.83 49.02 34.74
N PHE A 9 -25.05 48.25 35.80
CA PHE A 9 -24.37 46.99 36.01
C PHE A 9 -24.72 45.94 34.93
N VAL A 10 -25.98 45.85 34.55
CA VAL A 10 -26.44 44.96 33.46
C VAL A 10 -25.80 45.35 32.11
N VAL A 11 -25.76 46.66 31.81
CA VAL A 11 -25.10 47.17 30.57
C VAL A 11 -23.60 46.85 30.56
N LEU A 12 -22.89 47.00 31.70
CA LEU A 12 -21.49 46.64 31.82
C LEU A 12 -21.24 45.14 31.67
N VAL A 13 -22.10 44.28 32.21
CA VAL A 13 -22.00 42.86 32.04
C VAL A 13 -22.22 42.44 30.58
N ILE A 14 -23.22 43.01 29.92
CA ILE A 14 -23.46 42.77 28.48
C ILE A 14 -22.28 43.24 27.63
N ALA A 15 -21.76 44.42 27.91
CA ALA A 15 -20.56 44.92 27.20
C ALA A 15 -19.35 44.02 27.42
N PHE A 16 -19.12 43.53 28.65
CA PHE A 16 -18.03 42.62 28.97
C PHE A 16 -18.15 41.26 28.26
N VAL A 17 -19.37 40.70 28.22
CA VAL A 17 -19.67 39.43 27.52
C VAL A 17 -19.50 39.63 26.01
N SER A 18 -19.98 40.78 25.45
CA SER A 18 -19.80 41.10 24.03
C SER A 18 -18.34 41.26 23.64
N VAL A 19 -17.53 41.95 24.46
CA VAL A 19 -16.08 42.09 24.25
C VAL A 19 -15.37 40.71 24.34
N LYS A 20 -15.71 39.88 25.32
CA LYS A 20 -15.19 38.54 25.41
C LYS A 20 -15.58 37.67 24.19
N TYR A 21 -16.81 37.78 23.72
CA TYR A 21 -17.28 37.08 22.53
C TYR A 21 -16.53 37.58 21.27
N PHE A 22 -16.31 38.87 21.14
CA PHE A 22 -15.58 39.47 20.02
C PHE A 22 -14.10 39.10 20.04
N ILE A 23 -13.47 39.07 21.22
CA ILE A 23 -12.08 38.59 21.40
C ILE A 23 -11.97 37.11 21.11
N LYS A 24 -12.95 36.31 21.52
CA LYS A 24 -13.01 34.87 21.21
C LYS A 24 -13.18 34.65 19.71
N LYS A 25 -14.06 35.39 19.05
CA LYS A 25 -14.29 35.30 17.59
C LYS A 25 -13.09 35.76 16.78
N ASN A 26 -12.39 36.84 17.22
CA ASN A 26 -11.15 37.26 16.58
C ASN A 26 -9.99 36.27 16.83
N LYS A 27 -9.89 35.65 18.01
CA LYS A 27 -8.92 34.56 18.22
C LYS A 27 -9.23 33.32 17.43
N GLU A 28 -10.51 33.02 17.18
CA GLU A 28 -10.91 31.93 16.24
C GLU A 28 -10.60 32.31 14.79
N ALA A 29 -10.66 33.59 14.42
CA ALA A 29 -10.25 34.12 13.12
C ALA A 29 -8.73 34.28 12.97
N GLU A 30 -7.99 34.55 14.06
CA GLU A 30 -6.51 34.56 14.06
C GLU A 30 -5.88 33.15 14.09
N ILE A 31 -6.66 32.11 14.35
CA ILE A 31 -6.23 30.70 14.18
C ILE A 31 -6.49 30.22 12.73
N GLU A 32 -7.30 30.95 11.96
CA GLU A 32 -7.29 31.00 10.49
C GLU A 32 -6.31 32.09 10.00
N GLU A 33 -5.14 32.22 10.63
CA GLU A 33 -4.07 32.97 10.02
C GLU A 33 -3.76 32.37 8.67
N ASP A 34 -4.19 33.09 7.62
CA ASP A 34 -3.59 33.10 6.33
C ASP A 34 -2.10 32.78 6.47
N ILE A 35 -1.72 31.56 6.08
CA ILE A 35 -0.37 31.33 5.62
C ILE A 35 -0.15 32.43 4.60
N PRO A 36 0.86 33.34 4.78
CA PRO A 36 1.12 34.39 3.82
C PRO A 36 1.02 33.75 2.44
N ALA A 37 0.42 34.43 1.49
CA ALA A 37 0.36 34.02 0.11
C ALA A 37 1.79 34.04 -0.46
N GLU A 38 2.70 33.25 0.10
CA GLU A 38 3.84 32.67 -0.60
C GLU A 38 3.24 32.01 -1.81
N ASP A 39 3.75 32.29 -2.99
CA ASP A 39 3.35 31.67 -4.25
C ASP A 39 3.15 30.17 -4.03
N LYS A 40 1.91 29.76 -3.72
CA LYS A 40 1.58 28.34 -3.45
C LYS A 40 1.89 27.59 -4.73
N THR A 41 3.06 26.97 -4.77
CA THR A 41 3.44 26.10 -5.88
C THR A 41 2.66 24.82 -5.73
N TYR A 42 1.76 24.53 -6.67
CA TYR A 42 0.91 23.33 -6.66
C TYR A 42 1.63 22.11 -7.27
N THR A 43 2.96 22.01 -7.09
CA THR A 43 3.72 20.82 -7.49
C THR A 43 3.50 19.66 -6.53
N ILE A 44 3.82 18.43 -6.94
CA ILE A 44 3.72 17.23 -6.09
C ILE A 44 4.56 17.42 -4.82
N GLU A 45 5.79 17.94 -4.95
CA GLU A 45 6.72 18.12 -3.86
C GLU A 45 6.17 19.12 -2.82
N ALA A 46 5.71 20.28 -3.27
CA ALA A 46 5.15 21.31 -2.39
C ALA A 46 3.89 20.82 -1.68
N THR A 47 3.03 20.12 -2.40
CA THR A 47 1.81 19.51 -1.86
C THR A 47 2.14 18.44 -0.81
N MET A 48 3.14 17.60 -1.08
CA MET A 48 3.60 16.58 -0.16
C MET A 48 4.22 17.17 1.11
N ASP A 49 5.01 18.24 0.98
CA ASP A 49 5.62 18.92 2.12
C ASP A 49 4.59 19.64 2.99
N PHE A 50 3.54 20.22 2.38
CA PHE A 50 2.41 20.74 3.11
C PHE A 50 1.72 19.64 3.94
N ILE A 51 1.38 18.50 3.33
CA ILE A 51 0.73 17.38 4.02
C ILE A 51 1.59 16.83 5.15
N LYS A 52 2.91 16.70 4.95
CA LYS A 52 3.83 16.26 6.01
C LYS A 52 3.81 17.22 7.20
N ARG A 53 3.98 18.53 6.93
CA ARG A 53 3.94 19.56 7.99
C ARG A 53 2.62 19.51 8.73
N ARG A 54 1.50 19.50 8.01
CA ARG A 54 0.17 19.57 8.62
C ARG A 54 -0.16 18.34 9.47
N LEU A 55 0.16 17.14 9.01
CA LEU A 55 -0.02 15.90 9.78
C LEU A 55 0.92 15.84 10.99
N ASP A 56 2.14 16.37 10.87
CA ASP A 56 3.07 16.50 11.99
C ASP A 56 2.54 17.50 13.04
N GLU A 57 2.01 18.63 12.65
CA GLU A 57 1.36 19.59 13.53
C GLU A 57 0.21 18.95 14.30
N ILE A 58 -0.74 18.30 13.60
CA ILE A 58 -1.88 17.62 14.25
C ILE A 58 -1.40 16.56 15.26
N THR A 59 -0.32 15.86 14.96
CA THR A 59 0.19 14.77 15.81
C THR A 59 1.11 15.24 16.94
N LYS A 60 1.80 16.39 16.80
CA LYS A 60 2.80 16.88 17.77
C LYS A 60 2.29 17.98 18.69
N VAL A 61 1.23 18.72 18.31
CA VAL A 61 0.67 19.84 19.11
C VAL A 61 0.50 19.47 20.59
N ASN A 62 0.98 20.34 21.47
CA ASN A 62 0.72 20.24 22.92
C ASN A 62 -0.66 20.87 23.23
N LEU A 63 -1.66 20.04 23.43
CA LEU A 63 -3.04 20.47 23.64
C LEU A 63 -3.29 21.15 24.98
N TYR A 64 -2.34 21.13 25.91
CA TYR A 64 -2.49 21.76 27.24
C TYR A 64 -2.22 23.26 27.21
N ASP A 65 -1.47 23.75 26.22
CA ASP A 65 -1.04 25.15 26.13
C ASP A 65 -2.08 26.06 25.43
N ILE A 66 -3.19 25.51 24.90
CA ILE A 66 -4.13 26.22 24.00
C ILE A 66 -5.35 26.79 24.74
N GLY A 67 -5.51 26.54 26.05
CA GLY A 67 -6.62 27.09 26.84
C GLY A 67 -8.01 26.62 26.38
N LEU A 68 -8.13 25.38 25.89
CA LEU A 68 -9.37 24.79 25.38
C LEU A 68 -10.34 24.42 26.49
N SER A 69 -11.64 24.37 26.19
CA SER A 69 -12.62 23.76 27.10
C SER A 69 -12.32 22.27 27.32
N GLU A 70 -12.77 21.71 28.45
CA GLU A 70 -12.48 20.33 28.82
C GLU A 70 -13.03 19.34 27.77
N GLU A 71 -14.20 19.59 27.23
CA GLU A 71 -14.84 18.77 26.18
C GLU A 71 -14.05 18.84 24.87
N GLU A 72 -13.64 20.02 24.46
CA GLU A 72 -12.86 20.23 23.24
C GLU A 72 -11.45 19.64 23.36
N LEU A 73 -10.83 19.77 24.54
CA LEU A 73 -9.57 19.10 24.83
C LEU A 73 -9.67 17.58 24.73
N LYS A 74 -10.73 16.99 25.28
CA LYS A 74 -11.01 15.55 25.20
C LYS A 74 -11.20 15.10 23.74
N ARG A 75 -11.98 15.86 22.95
CA ARG A 75 -12.21 15.58 21.52
C ARG A 75 -10.91 15.64 20.71
N ARG A 76 -10.10 16.68 20.89
CA ARG A 76 -8.82 16.84 20.18
C ARG A 76 -7.79 15.77 20.59
N LYS A 77 -7.75 15.38 21.85
CA LYS A 77 -6.91 14.26 22.33
C LYS A 77 -7.31 12.94 21.67
N ALA A 78 -8.63 12.64 21.60
CA ALA A 78 -9.11 11.44 20.95
C ALA A 78 -8.73 11.41 19.46
N LYS A 79 -8.97 12.50 18.72
CA LYS A 79 -8.61 12.62 17.29
C LYS A 79 -7.09 12.47 17.07
N LYS A 80 -6.27 13.09 17.91
CA LYS A 80 -4.80 12.95 17.87
C LYS A 80 -4.35 11.51 18.09
N TYR A 81 -4.93 10.83 19.09
CA TYR A 81 -4.63 9.43 19.38
C TYR A 81 -5.03 8.52 18.22
N GLU A 82 -6.22 8.71 17.67
CA GLU A 82 -6.75 7.94 16.54
C GLU A 82 -5.86 8.09 15.29
N LEU A 83 -5.48 9.32 14.96
CA LEU A 83 -4.57 9.59 13.84
C LEU A 83 -3.19 8.94 14.04
N ARG A 84 -2.61 9.04 15.24
CA ARG A 84 -1.33 8.37 15.54
C ARG A 84 -1.43 6.85 15.39
N LYS A 85 -2.53 6.27 15.85
CA LYS A 85 -2.82 4.84 15.71
C LYS A 85 -2.92 4.46 14.24
N ALA A 86 -3.68 5.21 13.45
CA ALA A 86 -3.86 4.98 12.03
C ALA A 86 -2.54 5.12 11.24
N LEU A 87 -1.75 6.17 11.51
CA LEU A 87 -0.42 6.35 10.89
C LEU A 87 0.54 5.18 11.20
N LYS A 88 0.42 4.57 12.39
CA LYS A 88 1.16 3.37 12.74
C LYS A 88 0.61 2.14 12.01
N GLY A 89 -0.71 2.01 11.91
CA GLY A 89 -1.36 0.91 11.20
C GLY A 89 -1.05 0.90 9.70
N CYS A 90 -0.91 2.08 9.08
CA CYS A 90 -0.46 2.20 7.68
C CYS A 90 0.89 1.50 7.45
N THR A 91 1.84 1.63 8.38
CA THR A 91 3.14 0.93 8.29
C THR A 91 3.02 -0.59 8.40
N TYR A 92 1.89 -1.10 8.88
CA TYR A 92 1.61 -2.53 9.01
C TYR A 92 0.79 -3.10 7.84
N GLY A 93 0.44 -2.23 6.88
CA GLY A 93 -0.39 -2.59 5.74
C GLY A 93 -1.88 -2.73 6.07
N ASP A 94 -2.37 -2.02 7.11
CA ASP A 94 -3.80 -1.99 7.43
C ASP A 94 -4.56 -1.14 6.42
N VAL A 95 -5.51 -1.77 5.72
CA VAL A 95 -6.30 -1.12 4.67
C VAL A 95 -7.30 -0.11 5.24
N ASN A 96 -7.84 -0.34 6.45
CA ASN A 96 -8.79 0.59 7.08
C ASN A 96 -8.06 1.85 7.56
N ASP A 97 -6.91 1.68 8.19
CA ASP A 97 -6.06 2.79 8.61
C ASP A 97 -5.56 3.59 7.41
N LYS A 98 -5.20 2.90 6.31
CA LYS A 98 -4.87 3.53 5.02
C LYS A 98 -6.03 4.40 4.50
N LYS A 99 -7.25 3.87 4.49
CA LYS A 99 -8.43 4.60 4.03
C LYS A 99 -8.66 5.87 4.87
N TYR A 100 -8.63 5.76 6.19
CA TYR A 100 -8.77 6.90 7.10
C TYR A 100 -7.72 7.99 6.86
N VAL A 101 -6.45 7.63 6.71
CA VAL A 101 -5.37 8.60 6.46
C VAL A 101 -5.52 9.25 5.08
N LYS A 102 -5.94 8.49 4.06
CA LYS A 102 -6.21 9.03 2.71
C LYS A 102 -7.38 10.01 2.72
N GLU A 103 -8.47 9.72 3.43
CA GLU A 103 -9.60 10.63 3.58
C GLU A 103 -9.17 11.94 4.26
N LEU A 104 -8.31 11.87 5.28
CA LEU A 104 -7.76 13.05 5.91
C LEU A 104 -6.86 13.87 4.96
N ILE A 105 -6.00 13.21 4.19
CA ILE A 105 -5.15 13.87 3.19
C ILE A 105 -6.01 14.55 2.12
N TYR A 106 -7.06 13.88 1.63
CA TYR A 106 -8.01 14.43 0.67
C TYR A 106 -8.65 15.72 1.19
N ASP A 107 -9.13 15.70 2.44
CA ASP A 107 -9.73 16.87 3.09
C ASP A 107 -8.73 18.03 3.26
N LEU A 108 -7.49 17.74 3.67
CA LEU A 108 -6.43 18.75 3.81
C LEU A 108 -6.08 19.38 2.45
N LEU A 109 -6.00 18.58 1.39
CA LEU A 109 -5.72 19.07 0.04
C LEU A 109 -6.83 19.97 -0.48
N TYR A 110 -8.07 19.55 -0.31
CA TYR A 110 -9.24 20.25 -0.82
C TYR A 110 -9.56 21.50 -0.02
N LYS A 111 -9.65 21.37 1.33
CA LYS A 111 -10.15 22.44 2.22
C LYS A 111 -9.07 23.42 2.67
N GLU A 112 -7.85 22.94 2.98
CA GLU A 112 -6.80 23.78 3.56
C GLU A 112 -5.76 24.22 2.53
N TYR A 113 -5.29 23.30 1.66
CA TYR A 113 -4.31 23.66 0.62
C TYR A 113 -4.95 24.40 -0.56
N GLY A 114 -6.23 24.16 -0.84
CA GLY A 114 -6.99 24.82 -1.88
C GLY A 114 -6.78 24.22 -3.27
N ILE A 115 -6.59 22.88 -3.35
CA ILE A 115 -6.60 22.18 -4.64
C ILE A 115 -8.00 22.27 -5.25
N ASN A 116 -8.07 22.69 -6.51
CA ASN A 116 -9.29 22.82 -7.28
C ASN A 116 -9.06 22.41 -8.75
N GLU A 117 -10.10 22.49 -9.58
CA GLU A 117 -10.05 22.07 -10.99
C GLU A 117 -8.98 22.82 -11.80
N THR A 118 -8.70 24.09 -11.47
CA THR A 118 -7.77 24.93 -12.25
C THR A 118 -6.30 24.71 -11.90
N ASN A 119 -6.00 24.20 -10.70
CA ASN A 119 -4.62 24.06 -10.23
C ASN A 119 -4.14 22.60 -10.05
N ILE A 120 -5.05 21.61 -10.01
CA ILE A 120 -4.70 20.21 -9.79
C ILE A 120 -3.76 19.66 -10.86
N SER A 121 -3.89 20.13 -12.10
CA SER A 121 -3.05 19.69 -13.23
C SER A 121 -1.62 20.24 -13.16
N LYS A 122 -1.31 21.14 -12.21
CA LYS A 122 0.07 21.56 -11.90
C LYS A 122 0.82 20.48 -11.09
N ALA A 123 0.10 19.65 -10.31
CA ALA A 123 0.68 18.53 -9.58
C ALA A 123 0.86 17.29 -10.47
N ILE A 124 -0.20 16.87 -11.15
CA ILE A 124 -0.17 15.80 -12.16
C ILE A 124 -0.89 16.33 -13.40
N PRO A 125 -0.28 16.33 -14.59
CA PRO A 125 -0.81 17.02 -15.79
C PRO A 125 -1.97 16.26 -16.41
N PHE A 126 -3.07 16.08 -15.67
CA PHE A 126 -4.25 15.30 -16.12
C PHE A 126 -4.88 15.81 -17.42
N ASP A 127 -4.81 17.11 -17.66
CA ASP A 127 -5.43 17.74 -18.83
C ASP A 127 -4.58 17.63 -20.10
N ILE A 128 -3.33 17.18 -19.97
CA ILE A 128 -2.38 17.03 -21.09
C ILE A 128 -1.82 15.58 -21.06
N PRO A 129 -2.53 14.62 -21.68
CA PRO A 129 -2.15 13.20 -21.65
C PRO A 129 -0.73 12.90 -22.16
N SER A 130 -0.19 13.72 -23.02
CA SER A 130 1.19 13.57 -23.53
C SER A 130 2.27 13.87 -22.51
N LEU A 131 1.95 14.63 -21.45
CA LEU A 131 2.87 14.95 -20.36
C LEU A 131 2.76 13.93 -19.22
N LEU A 132 1.75 13.07 -19.19
CA LEU A 132 1.61 12.02 -18.20
C LEU A 132 2.72 10.98 -18.38
N THR A 133 3.44 10.69 -17.28
CA THR A 133 4.39 9.58 -17.25
C THR A 133 3.66 8.23 -17.33
N PRO A 134 4.33 7.15 -17.75
CA PRO A 134 3.72 5.81 -17.71
C PRO A 134 3.22 5.41 -16.32
N GLN A 135 3.87 5.86 -15.26
CA GLN A 135 3.40 5.67 -13.89
C GLN A 135 2.10 6.42 -13.61
N ASP A 136 1.96 7.68 -14.08
CA ASP A 136 0.72 8.45 -13.90
C ASP A 136 -0.44 7.79 -14.63
N LYS A 137 -0.21 7.35 -15.87
CA LYS A 137 -1.20 6.63 -16.67
C LYS A 137 -1.63 5.33 -15.98
N PHE A 138 -0.68 4.57 -15.44
CA PHE A 138 -0.97 3.37 -14.68
C PHE A 138 -1.76 3.64 -13.40
N ASP A 139 -1.40 4.65 -12.63
CA ASP A 139 -2.11 5.03 -11.39
C ASP A 139 -3.57 5.41 -11.70
N ILE A 140 -3.81 6.13 -12.80
CA ILE A 140 -5.14 6.48 -13.29
C ILE A 140 -5.91 5.22 -13.72
N LEU A 141 -5.29 4.35 -14.53
CA LEU A 141 -5.89 3.09 -14.97
C LEU A 141 -6.31 2.23 -13.77
N ILE A 142 -5.41 2.02 -12.82
CA ILE A 142 -5.67 1.23 -11.63
C ILE A 142 -6.76 1.85 -10.77
N TYR A 143 -6.76 3.18 -10.61
CA TYR A 143 -7.80 3.87 -9.87
C TYR A 143 -9.19 3.66 -10.51
N MET A 144 -9.31 3.81 -11.83
CA MET A 144 -10.58 3.62 -12.54
C MET A 144 -11.03 2.16 -12.50
N TYR A 145 -10.14 1.20 -12.79
CA TYR A 145 -10.46 -0.22 -12.69
C TYR A 145 -10.85 -0.65 -11.27
N LYS A 146 -10.29 0.01 -10.25
CA LYS A 146 -10.63 -0.28 -8.87
C LYS A 146 -12.05 0.15 -8.49
N LYS A 147 -12.63 1.14 -9.15
CA LYS A 147 -14.05 1.50 -8.98
C LYS A 147 -14.97 0.34 -9.38
N ASP A 148 -14.63 -0.37 -10.44
CA ASP A 148 -15.48 -1.42 -11.00
C ASP A 148 -15.15 -2.81 -10.42
N PHE A 149 -13.88 -3.10 -10.20
CA PHE A 149 -13.39 -4.44 -9.86
C PHE A 149 -12.75 -4.54 -8.46
N GLY A 150 -12.68 -3.44 -7.69
CA GLY A 150 -12.07 -3.44 -6.36
C GLY A 150 -10.63 -3.94 -6.38
N TYR A 151 -10.32 -4.89 -5.52
CA TYR A 151 -8.96 -5.47 -5.44
C TYR A 151 -8.58 -6.39 -6.61
N GLU A 152 -9.50 -6.71 -7.50
CA GLU A 152 -9.23 -7.47 -8.74
C GLU A 152 -8.75 -6.57 -9.89
N ALA A 153 -8.68 -5.26 -9.72
CA ALA A 153 -8.39 -4.28 -10.75
C ALA A 153 -7.17 -4.65 -11.62
N LEU A 154 -6.03 -4.92 -10.99
CA LEU A 154 -4.81 -5.31 -11.71
C LEU A 154 -4.95 -6.66 -12.42
N THR A 155 -5.63 -7.61 -11.80
CA THR A 155 -5.92 -8.93 -12.38
C THR A 155 -6.77 -8.80 -13.64
N GLN A 156 -7.80 -7.94 -13.62
CA GLN A 156 -8.66 -7.70 -14.78
C GLN A 156 -7.90 -6.96 -15.89
N LEU A 157 -7.07 -5.97 -15.55
CA LEU A 157 -6.22 -5.27 -16.51
C LEU A 157 -5.27 -6.25 -17.21
N ILE A 158 -4.54 -7.08 -16.45
CA ILE A 158 -3.62 -8.09 -16.99
C ILE A 158 -4.35 -9.06 -17.93
N LYS A 159 -5.55 -9.52 -17.56
CA LYS A 159 -6.33 -10.47 -18.36
C LYS A 159 -6.89 -9.83 -19.62
N LYS A 160 -7.48 -8.62 -19.51
CA LYS A 160 -8.12 -7.92 -20.65
C LYS A 160 -7.12 -7.65 -21.77
N TYR A 161 -5.90 -7.27 -21.42
CA TYR A 161 -4.84 -6.91 -22.38
C TYR A 161 -3.79 -8.01 -22.56
N ASN A 162 -3.99 -9.19 -21.97
CA ASN A 162 -3.09 -10.35 -22.07
C ASN A 162 -1.62 -10.01 -21.73
N LEU A 163 -1.40 -9.20 -20.70
CA LEU A 163 -0.09 -8.66 -20.33
C LEU A 163 0.88 -9.71 -19.76
N ALA A 164 0.37 -10.88 -19.34
CA ALA A 164 1.16 -11.97 -18.77
C ALA A 164 1.68 -12.95 -19.83
N THR A 165 2.19 -12.43 -20.96
CA THR A 165 2.81 -13.19 -22.05
C THR A 165 4.33 -13.03 -22.06
N LEU A 166 5.03 -14.03 -22.60
CA LEU A 166 6.47 -13.97 -22.84
C LEU A 166 6.77 -12.98 -23.97
N LYS A 167 7.73 -12.11 -23.77
CA LYS A 167 8.15 -11.07 -24.71
C LYS A 167 9.66 -11.04 -24.86
N TYR A 168 10.12 -10.68 -26.03
CA TYR A 168 11.51 -10.33 -26.30
C TYR A 168 11.68 -8.83 -26.06
N VAL A 169 12.55 -8.48 -25.12
CA VAL A 169 12.85 -7.08 -24.80
C VAL A 169 14.30 -6.81 -25.17
N ALA A 170 14.57 -5.65 -25.74
CA ALA A 170 15.94 -5.24 -26.07
C ALA A 170 16.83 -5.25 -24.81
N GLY A 171 17.99 -5.90 -24.89
CA GLY A 171 18.92 -6.06 -23.78
C GLY A 171 18.72 -7.32 -22.93
N GLU A 172 17.64 -8.09 -23.14
CA GLU A 172 17.43 -9.38 -22.45
C GLU A 172 17.81 -10.57 -23.36
N ALA A 173 18.64 -11.46 -22.86
CA ALA A 173 19.11 -12.62 -23.63
C ALA A 173 18.02 -13.69 -23.86
N LYS A 174 16.94 -13.65 -23.08
CA LYS A 174 15.83 -14.62 -23.14
C LYS A 174 14.49 -13.92 -23.04
N PRO A 175 13.42 -14.50 -23.63
CA PRO A 175 12.09 -13.95 -23.46
C PRO A 175 11.70 -13.94 -21.99
N CYS A 176 11.13 -12.83 -21.55
CA CYS A 176 10.73 -12.61 -20.16
C CYS A 176 9.27 -12.12 -20.06
N TYR A 177 8.68 -12.23 -18.88
CA TYR A 177 7.41 -11.62 -18.58
C TYR A 177 7.65 -10.19 -18.12
N VAL A 178 7.17 -9.22 -18.91
CA VAL A 178 7.32 -7.80 -18.62
C VAL A 178 6.10 -7.03 -19.11
N ILE A 179 5.71 -6.00 -18.36
CA ILE A 179 4.78 -4.97 -18.81
C ILE A 179 5.60 -3.72 -19.07
N THR A 180 5.57 -3.25 -20.31
CA THR A 180 6.43 -2.15 -20.79
C THR A 180 5.74 -0.79 -20.68
N ASN A 181 6.52 0.29 -20.84
CA ASN A 181 6.01 1.66 -20.89
C ASN A 181 5.02 1.85 -22.05
N GLU A 182 5.36 1.29 -23.21
CA GLU A 182 4.58 1.37 -24.45
C GLU A 182 3.21 0.72 -24.26
N GLU A 183 3.16 -0.46 -23.64
CA GLU A 183 1.90 -1.14 -23.37
C GLU A 183 0.97 -0.32 -22.45
N ILE A 184 1.52 0.29 -21.41
CA ILE A 184 0.72 1.16 -20.52
C ILE A 184 0.23 2.40 -21.25
N ASN A 185 1.05 3.00 -22.10
CA ASN A 185 0.64 4.14 -22.92
C ASN A 185 -0.50 3.74 -23.87
N ASP A 186 -0.35 2.64 -24.60
CA ASP A 186 -1.36 2.12 -25.54
C ASP A 186 -2.69 1.78 -24.84
N ILE A 187 -2.62 1.19 -23.65
CA ILE A 187 -3.81 0.85 -22.86
C ILE A 187 -4.52 2.12 -22.42
N TYR A 188 -3.77 3.11 -21.93
CA TYR A 188 -4.33 4.38 -21.49
C TYR A 188 -5.07 5.09 -22.62
N GLU A 189 -4.50 5.12 -23.82
CA GLU A 189 -5.13 5.71 -25.01
C GLU A 189 -6.39 4.94 -25.45
N LYS A 190 -6.37 3.60 -25.38
CA LYS A 190 -7.53 2.75 -25.73
C LYS A 190 -8.69 2.89 -24.76
N GLU A 191 -8.42 3.08 -23.46
CA GLU A 191 -9.47 3.18 -22.44
C GLU A 191 -10.22 4.52 -22.47
N GLN A 192 -9.65 5.59 -23.06
CA GLN A 192 -10.25 6.92 -23.19
C GLN A 192 -10.95 7.40 -21.91
N LEU A 193 -10.26 7.29 -20.77
CA LEU A 193 -10.81 7.54 -19.44
C LEU A 193 -11.16 9.02 -19.27
N GLN A 194 -12.37 9.27 -18.77
CA GLN A 194 -12.80 10.60 -18.34
C GLN A 194 -12.72 10.68 -16.82
N LEU A 195 -11.95 11.64 -16.32
CA LEU A 195 -11.74 11.86 -14.89
C LEU A 195 -12.53 13.06 -14.42
N SER A 196 -13.40 12.89 -13.43
CA SER A 196 -13.96 14.00 -12.67
C SER A 196 -12.89 14.64 -11.80
N PHE A 197 -13.15 15.85 -11.29
CA PHE A 197 -12.25 16.49 -10.33
C PHE A 197 -12.00 15.60 -9.09
N ALA A 198 -13.05 14.96 -8.58
CA ALA A 198 -12.93 14.04 -7.45
C ALA A 198 -12.01 12.85 -7.77
N ASP A 199 -12.03 12.33 -9.00
CA ASP A 199 -11.13 11.26 -9.43
C ASP A 199 -9.68 11.73 -9.48
N LYS A 200 -9.42 12.89 -10.09
CA LYS A 200 -8.10 13.53 -10.14
C LYS A 200 -7.55 13.74 -8.73
N LEU A 201 -8.37 14.26 -7.82
CA LEU A 201 -7.97 14.51 -6.43
C LEU A 201 -7.71 13.21 -5.65
N ASN A 202 -8.46 12.14 -5.90
CA ASN A 202 -8.20 10.84 -5.31
C ASN A 202 -6.88 10.22 -5.81
N VAL A 203 -6.57 10.34 -7.10
CA VAL A 203 -5.28 9.88 -7.67
C VAL A 203 -4.12 10.67 -7.05
N LEU A 204 -4.24 12.00 -6.95
CA LEU A 204 -3.24 12.84 -6.28
C LEU A 204 -3.09 12.47 -4.80
N THR A 205 -4.20 12.27 -4.09
CA THR A 205 -4.21 11.82 -2.69
C THR A 205 -3.45 10.50 -2.51
N GLN A 206 -3.68 9.53 -3.40
CA GLN A 206 -2.95 8.27 -3.37
C GLN A 206 -1.46 8.47 -3.63
N ARG A 207 -1.08 9.30 -4.59
CA ARG A 207 0.33 9.61 -4.90
C ARG A 207 1.05 10.21 -3.70
N ILE A 208 0.41 11.14 -2.99
CA ILE A 208 0.98 11.74 -1.77
C ILE A 208 1.07 10.72 -0.64
N TYR A 209 -0.01 9.96 -0.41
CA TYR A 209 -0.04 8.94 0.64
C TYR A 209 1.06 7.90 0.48
N GLN A 210 1.24 7.35 -0.72
CA GLN A 210 2.22 6.28 -0.99
C GLN A 210 3.67 6.68 -0.71
N HIS A 211 4.01 7.97 -0.92
CA HIS A 211 5.34 8.51 -0.60
C HIS A 211 5.45 8.96 0.87
N TYR A 212 4.34 9.32 1.52
CA TYR A 212 4.37 9.77 2.92
C TYR A 212 4.40 8.61 3.91
N LYS A 213 3.44 7.67 3.81
CA LYS A 213 3.28 6.53 4.76
C LYS A 213 3.12 5.19 4.08
N GLY A 214 2.72 5.16 2.83
CA GLY A 214 2.55 3.95 2.06
C GLY A 214 3.88 3.34 1.59
N TYR A 215 3.78 2.36 0.73
CA TYR A 215 4.91 1.59 0.21
C TYR A 215 5.37 2.06 -1.18
N SER A 216 5.38 3.40 -1.39
CA SER A 216 5.80 4.01 -2.66
C SER A 216 4.98 3.48 -3.86
N SER A 217 5.58 3.33 -5.02
CA SER A 217 4.91 2.89 -6.25
C SER A 217 4.24 1.51 -6.18
N ILE A 218 4.56 0.69 -5.18
CA ILE A 218 3.93 -0.63 -4.99
C ILE A 218 2.72 -0.60 -4.04
N ASP A 219 2.39 0.55 -3.46
CA ASP A 219 1.40 0.64 -2.38
C ASP A 219 0.01 0.11 -2.76
N GLU A 220 -0.52 0.52 -3.92
CA GLU A 220 -1.80 0.02 -4.41
C GLU A 220 -1.70 -1.42 -4.93
N ILE A 221 -0.59 -1.77 -5.59
CA ILE A 221 -0.34 -3.11 -6.13
C ILE A 221 -0.33 -4.15 -5.02
N ARG A 222 0.33 -3.83 -3.90
CA ARG A 222 0.39 -4.72 -2.74
C ARG A 222 -1.01 -5.08 -2.21
N ASP A 223 -1.95 -4.16 -2.24
CA ASP A 223 -3.30 -4.39 -1.74
C ASP A 223 -4.16 -5.25 -2.69
N MET A 224 -3.75 -5.39 -3.96
CA MET A 224 -4.53 -6.12 -4.97
C MET A 224 -4.40 -7.64 -4.87
N ASN A 225 -5.34 -8.35 -5.51
CA ASN A 225 -5.39 -9.81 -5.56
C ASN A 225 -4.37 -10.36 -6.57
N ILE A 226 -3.11 -10.43 -6.13
CA ILE A 226 -1.97 -11.03 -6.82
C ILE A 226 -1.26 -11.99 -5.88
N ASP A 227 -0.40 -12.87 -6.40
CA ASP A 227 0.33 -13.85 -5.58
C ASP A 227 1.42 -13.20 -4.72
N GLY A 228 1.91 -12.03 -5.13
CA GLY A 228 2.90 -11.27 -4.39
C GLY A 228 3.54 -10.14 -5.18
N VAL A 229 4.43 -9.40 -4.52
CA VAL A 229 5.20 -8.29 -5.09
C VAL A 229 6.62 -8.28 -4.51
N SER A 230 7.60 -7.87 -5.30
CA SER A 230 8.97 -7.67 -4.84
C SER A 230 9.58 -6.40 -5.43
N GLY A 231 10.58 -5.88 -4.75
CA GLY A 231 11.35 -4.72 -5.19
C GLY A 231 12.82 -4.85 -4.82
N GLY A 232 13.69 -4.24 -5.62
CA GLY A 232 15.13 -4.23 -5.40
C GLY A 232 15.85 -5.56 -5.64
N VAL A 233 15.19 -6.54 -6.26
CA VAL A 233 15.70 -7.91 -6.42
C VAL A 233 16.62 -8.11 -7.61
N SER A 234 16.72 -7.12 -8.47
CA SER A 234 17.60 -7.11 -9.64
C SER A 234 18.09 -5.69 -9.92
N GLY A 235 19.14 -5.56 -10.71
CA GLY A 235 19.75 -4.26 -11.03
C GLY A 235 20.88 -3.88 -10.11
N LEU A 236 21.60 -2.83 -10.50
CA LEU A 236 22.79 -2.35 -9.80
C LEU A 236 22.45 -1.31 -8.73
N PRO A 237 23.20 -1.29 -7.61
CA PRO A 237 23.06 -0.25 -6.59
C PRO A 237 23.57 1.11 -7.10
N GLU A 238 22.96 2.21 -6.63
CA GLU A 238 23.38 3.57 -7.00
C GLU A 238 24.84 3.86 -6.62
N SER A 239 25.33 3.26 -5.53
CA SER A 239 26.71 3.38 -5.09
C SER A 239 27.71 2.83 -6.12
N PHE A 240 27.40 1.69 -6.75
CA PHE A 240 28.22 1.11 -7.81
C PHE A 240 28.23 1.99 -9.06
N LEU A 241 27.04 2.44 -9.49
CA LEU A 241 26.90 3.34 -10.64
C LEU A 241 27.68 4.65 -10.44
N SER A 242 27.65 5.20 -9.23
CA SER A 242 28.41 6.42 -8.88
C SER A 242 29.92 6.20 -8.89
N GLN A 243 30.41 5.03 -8.49
CA GLN A 243 31.84 4.69 -8.53
C GLN A 243 32.31 4.51 -9.97
N VAL A 244 31.55 3.82 -10.80
CA VAL A 244 31.88 3.65 -12.22
C VAL A 244 31.91 4.99 -12.95
N ALA A 245 30.95 5.89 -12.63
CA ALA A 245 30.91 7.25 -13.19
C ALA A 245 32.17 8.07 -12.90
N GLN A 246 32.80 7.85 -11.76
CA GLN A 246 34.02 8.57 -11.36
C GLN A 246 35.31 7.98 -11.96
N THR A 247 35.30 6.70 -12.36
CA THR A 247 36.49 5.98 -12.79
C THR A 247 36.60 5.81 -14.30
N ASP A 248 35.49 5.71 -15.01
CA ASP A 248 35.50 5.43 -16.45
C ASP A 248 34.19 5.95 -17.11
N GLY A 249 34.29 7.17 -17.67
CA GLY A 249 33.16 7.82 -18.35
C GLY A 249 32.67 7.08 -19.60
N ASP A 250 33.59 6.48 -20.37
CA ASP A 250 33.27 5.75 -21.60
C ASP A 250 32.54 4.44 -21.31
N TYR A 251 32.87 3.78 -20.20
CA TYR A 251 32.16 2.58 -19.75
C TYR A 251 30.72 2.89 -19.29
N LEU A 252 30.51 4.07 -18.74
CA LEU A 252 29.20 4.56 -18.32
C LEU A 252 28.31 4.91 -19.51
N GLU A 253 28.88 5.48 -20.57
CA GLU A 253 28.17 5.75 -21.82
C GLU A 253 27.70 4.43 -22.46
N GLN A 254 28.52 3.40 -22.50
CA GLN A 254 28.15 2.06 -22.96
C GLN A 254 27.10 1.39 -22.07
N MET A 255 27.20 1.56 -20.73
CA MET A 255 26.18 1.06 -19.80
C MET A 255 24.85 1.82 -19.90
N THR A 256 24.85 3.14 -20.17
CA THR A 256 23.64 3.92 -20.38
C THR A 256 22.98 3.63 -21.73
N GLU A 257 23.75 3.32 -22.76
CA GLU A 257 23.20 2.82 -24.04
C GLU A 257 22.49 1.47 -23.87
N HIS A 258 22.98 0.60 -23.00
CA HIS A 258 22.36 -0.69 -22.68
C HIS A 258 21.35 -0.65 -21.52
N LYS A 259 20.99 0.56 -21.00
CA LYS A 259 20.00 0.77 -19.92
C LYS A 259 20.13 -0.29 -18.80
N VAL A 260 21.32 -0.35 -18.15
CA VAL A 260 21.49 -1.25 -17.02
C VAL A 260 20.44 -0.90 -15.94
N PRO A 261 19.55 -1.83 -15.60
CA PRO A 261 18.49 -1.52 -14.66
C PRO A 261 19.09 -1.23 -13.27
N ARG A 262 18.65 -0.12 -12.67
CA ARG A 262 18.99 0.21 -11.28
C ARG A 262 18.14 -0.65 -10.34
N ALA A 263 18.64 -0.91 -9.14
CA ALA A 263 17.88 -1.66 -8.13
C ALA A 263 16.55 -0.99 -7.77
N CYS A 264 16.51 0.35 -7.74
CA CYS A 264 15.27 1.10 -7.50
C CYS A 264 14.23 1.00 -8.63
N ASP A 265 14.62 0.56 -9.83
CA ASP A 265 13.73 0.32 -10.98
C ASP A 265 13.26 -1.14 -11.07
N SER A 266 13.67 -1.97 -10.11
CA SER A 266 13.36 -3.40 -10.07
C SER A 266 12.08 -3.64 -9.28
N ILE A 267 10.94 -3.65 -9.97
CA ILE A 267 9.63 -3.96 -9.39
C ILE A 267 9.01 -5.13 -10.15
N TRP A 268 8.62 -6.15 -9.40
CA TRP A 268 8.06 -7.38 -9.94
C TRP A 268 6.77 -7.75 -9.21
N ILE A 269 5.82 -8.29 -9.94
CA ILE A 269 4.64 -8.94 -9.37
C ILE A 269 4.67 -10.45 -9.65
N PHE A 270 4.10 -11.21 -8.74
CA PHE A 270 3.84 -12.63 -8.92
C PHE A 270 2.38 -12.82 -9.24
N PHE A 271 2.10 -13.41 -10.40
CA PHE A 271 0.76 -13.56 -10.92
C PHE A 271 0.59 -14.91 -11.61
N GLN A 272 -0.25 -15.79 -11.04
CA GLN A 272 -0.53 -17.14 -11.56
C GLN A 272 0.76 -17.96 -11.85
N GLY A 273 1.71 -17.90 -10.92
CA GLY A 273 2.99 -18.61 -11.03
C GLY A 273 4.02 -17.95 -11.94
N LYS A 274 3.72 -16.80 -12.54
CA LYS A 274 4.64 -16.02 -13.37
C LYS A 274 5.22 -14.86 -12.58
N SER A 275 6.50 -14.55 -12.81
CA SER A 275 7.15 -13.35 -12.30
C SER A 275 7.14 -12.30 -13.43
N ILE A 276 6.39 -11.21 -13.25
CA ILE A 276 6.19 -10.18 -14.28
C ILE A 276 6.88 -8.90 -13.81
N ARG A 277 7.84 -8.40 -14.59
CA ARG A 277 8.50 -7.11 -14.34
C ARG A 277 7.57 -5.96 -14.75
N LEU A 278 7.49 -4.94 -13.92
CA LEU A 278 6.79 -3.69 -14.22
C LEU A 278 7.82 -2.62 -14.62
N ALA A 279 8.15 -2.53 -15.92
CA ALA A 279 9.22 -1.67 -16.40
C ALA A 279 8.90 -0.17 -16.31
N PHE A 280 7.63 0.17 -16.13
CA PHE A 280 7.11 1.53 -16.02
C PHE A 280 7.09 2.07 -14.59
N LEU A 281 7.42 1.26 -13.59
CA LEU A 281 7.45 1.67 -12.19
C LEU A 281 8.87 1.73 -11.64
N SER A 282 9.09 2.69 -10.76
CA SER A 282 10.35 2.88 -10.05
C SER A 282 10.08 3.39 -8.64
N PHE A 283 10.98 3.11 -7.70
CA PHE A 283 11.07 3.80 -6.42
C PHE A 283 11.73 5.18 -6.56
N GLY A 284 12.28 5.49 -7.74
CA GLY A 284 12.96 6.74 -8.07
C GLY A 284 14.37 6.84 -7.48
N LYS A 285 14.53 6.62 -6.17
CA LYS A 285 15.80 6.70 -5.44
C LYS A 285 15.99 5.47 -4.54
N GLU A 286 17.24 5.08 -4.32
CA GLU A 286 17.57 3.98 -3.40
C GLU A 286 17.14 4.28 -1.95
N SER A 287 17.13 5.54 -1.55
CA SER A 287 16.63 5.98 -0.25
C SER A 287 15.14 5.67 -0.03
N GLU A 288 14.34 5.73 -1.10
CA GLU A 288 12.92 5.40 -1.05
C GLU A 288 12.71 3.88 -0.99
N LEU A 289 13.45 3.11 -1.77
CA LEU A 289 13.46 1.64 -1.67
C LEU A 289 13.86 1.20 -0.25
N LYS A 290 14.90 1.81 0.33
CA LYS A 290 15.33 1.58 1.72
C LYS A 290 14.21 1.90 2.70
N ARG A 291 13.50 3.03 2.53
CA ARG A 291 12.35 3.42 3.36
C ARG A 291 11.26 2.36 3.34
N VAL A 292 10.91 1.87 2.16
CA VAL A 292 9.92 0.79 2.00
C VAL A 292 10.40 -0.48 2.70
N CYS A 293 11.63 -0.92 2.42
CA CYS A 293 12.22 -2.09 3.05
C CYS A 293 12.24 -2.01 4.58
N GLN A 294 12.54 -0.83 5.14
CA GLN A 294 12.59 -0.62 6.59
C GLN A 294 11.20 -0.60 7.26
N ASN A 295 10.13 -0.41 6.50
CA ASN A 295 8.77 -0.30 7.04
C ASN A 295 7.93 -1.57 6.84
N ILE A 296 8.07 -2.25 5.72
CA ILE A 296 7.16 -3.31 5.28
C ILE A 296 7.11 -4.55 6.20
N TYR A 297 8.14 -4.77 7.01
CA TYR A 297 8.25 -5.94 7.89
C TYR A 297 7.90 -5.67 9.37
N LYS A 298 7.48 -4.44 9.73
CA LYS A 298 7.41 -4.01 11.15
C LYS A 298 6.23 -4.54 11.96
N TYR A 299 5.30 -5.26 11.36
CA TYR A 299 4.14 -5.79 12.10
C TYR A 299 4.57 -6.88 13.10
N ASN A 300 4.04 -6.83 14.33
CA ASN A 300 4.28 -7.76 15.46
C ASN A 300 5.73 -8.00 15.89
N ASN A 301 6.71 -7.86 15.01
CA ASN A 301 8.13 -8.06 15.31
C ASN A 301 8.97 -6.91 14.76
N PRO A 302 8.95 -5.74 15.41
CA PRO A 302 9.55 -4.52 14.88
C PRO A 302 11.08 -4.45 14.98
N GLY A 303 11.77 -5.55 15.38
CA GLY A 303 13.22 -5.58 15.53
C GLY A 303 13.94 -4.99 14.33
N GLN A 304 15.02 -4.23 14.56
CA GLN A 304 15.75 -3.53 13.51
C GLN A 304 16.65 -4.48 12.71
N LEU A 305 16.83 -4.17 11.43
CA LEU A 305 17.88 -4.71 10.60
C LEU A 305 19.21 -4.02 10.97
N SER A 306 20.26 -4.82 11.16
CA SER A 306 21.62 -4.37 11.48
C SER A 306 22.65 -5.05 10.56
N ASP A 307 23.90 -4.65 10.65
CA ASP A 307 24.96 -5.28 9.85
C ASP A 307 25.20 -6.74 10.25
N THR A 308 24.92 -7.09 11.50
CA THR A 308 24.99 -8.47 11.99
C THR A 308 23.69 -9.27 11.76
N ASN A 309 22.57 -8.59 11.51
CA ASN A 309 21.25 -9.19 11.23
C ASN A 309 20.66 -8.55 9.98
N GLY A 310 21.21 -8.91 8.84
CA GLY A 310 20.93 -8.26 7.55
C GLY A 310 19.67 -8.70 6.83
N PHE A 311 18.85 -9.60 7.41
CA PHE A 311 17.59 -10.01 6.85
C PHE A 311 16.49 -10.14 7.90
N LYS A 312 15.24 -10.01 7.49
CA LYS A 312 14.04 -10.24 8.31
C LYS A 312 13.02 -11.04 7.54
N ILE A 313 12.43 -12.02 8.22
CA ILE A 313 11.25 -12.75 7.76
C ILE A 313 10.14 -12.46 8.76
N ASN A 314 9.03 -11.91 8.28
CA ASN A 314 7.90 -11.56 9.13
C ASN A 314 6.57 -11.72 8.38
N GLU A 315 5.48 -11.45 9.08
CA GLU A 315 4.13 -11.37 8.51
C GLU A 315 3.66 -9.90 8.55
N MET A 316 2.83 -9.53 7.59
CA MET A 316 2.09 -8.28 7.58
C MET A 316 0.73 -8.47 8.27
N LYS A 317 0.00 -7.39 8.54
CA LYS A 317 -1.30 -7.46 9.23
C LYS A 317 -2.36 -8.26 8.47
N ASP A 318 -2.26 -8.31 7.14
CA ASP A 318 -3.14 -9.08 6.27
C ASP A 318 -2.74 -10.58 6.15
N GLY A 319 -1.74 -11.03 6.92
CA GLY A 319 -1.20 -12.39 6.86
C GLY A 319 -0.22 -12.64 5.72
N SER A 320 0.09 -11.64 4.90
CA SER A 320 1.10 -11.77 3.85
C SER A 320 2.48 -11.97 4.48
N ARG A 321 3.28 -12.88 3.93
CA ARG A 321 4.66 -13.09 4.38
C ARG A 321 5.59 -12.12 3.68
N VAL A 322 6.47 -11.50 4.45
CA VAL A 322 7.47 -10.56 3.95
C VAL A 322 8.86 -11.03 4.31
N VAL A 323 9.77 -10.94 3.35
CA VAL A 323 11.21 -11.10 3.54
C VAL A 323 11.88 -9.81 3.10
N VAL A 324 12.76 -9.28 3.93
CA VAL A 324 13.56 -8.09 3.61
C VAL A 324 15.01 -8.43 3.81
N VAL A 325 15.87 -8.00 2.90
CA VAL A 325 17.33 -8.08 3.00
C VAL A 325 17.95 -6.71 2.80
N ARG A 326 19.10 -6.49 3.41
CA ARG A 326 19.86 -5.24 3.31
C ARG A 326 21.28 -5.47 2.79
N PRO A 327 21.98 -4.42 2.30
CA PRO A 327 23.40 -4.46 2.03
C PRO A 327 24.18 -5.01 3.22
N SER A 328 25.20 -5.78 2.95
CA SER A 328 26.00 -6.75 3.69
C SER A 328 25.51 -8.22 3.56
N PHE A 329 24.21 -8.45 3.34
CA PHE A 329 23.64 -9.77 3.03
C PHE A 329 23.13 -9.87 1.58
N SER A 330 23.03 -8.75 0.89
CA SER A 330 22.70 -8.61 -0.53
C SER A 330 23.43 -7.38 -1.08
N GLU A 331 23.50 -7.24 -2.38
CA GLU A 331 24.11 -6.07 -3.03
C GLU A 331 23.30 -4.80 -2.83
N THR A 332 21.97 -4.95 -2.75
CA THR A 332 21.01 -3.84 -2.63
C THR A 332 19.98 -4.12 -1.54
N TRP A 333 19.22 -3.10 -1.16
CA TRP A 333 17.99 -3.31 -0.40
C TRP A 333 17.00 -4.04 -1.27
N ALA A 334 16.42 -5.13 -0.77
CA ALA A 334 15.40 -5.87 -1.49
C ALA A 334 14.33 -6.42 -0.53
N PHE A 335 13.12 -6.59 -1.06
CA PHE A 335 12.04 -7.22 -0.33
C PHE A 335 11.23 -8.15 -1.24
N PHE A 336 10.59 -9.13 -0.61
CA PHE A 336 9.61 -10.02 -1.21
C PHE A 336 8.38 -10.07 -0.31
N VAL A 337 7.22 -9.79 -0.87
CA VAL A 337 5.93 -10.03 -0.22
C VAL A 337 5.24 -11.16 -0.95
N ARG A 338 4.88 -12.21 -0.23
CA ARG A 338 4.05 -13.30 -0.74
C ARG A 338 2.69 -13.24 -0.08
N LYS A 339 1.68 -13.03 -0.88
CA LYS A 339 0.30 -13.02 -0.42
C LYS A 339 -0.22 -14.44 -0.32
N PHE A 340 -1.01 -14.67 0.72
CA PHE A 340 -1.76 -15.90 0.90
C PHE A 340 -3.24 -15.66 0.67
N ASP A 341 -3.55 -14.71 -0.21
CA ASP A 341 -4.90 -14.41 -0.62
C ASP A 341 -5.45 -15.55 -1.49
N VAL A 342 -5.56 -16.69 -0.83
CA VAL A 342 -6.29 -17.81 -1.36
C VAL A 342 -7.74 -17.36 -1.29
N LYS A 343 -8.32 -16.91 -2.41
CA LYS A 343 -9.76 -17.08 -2.58
C LYS A 343 -10.00 -18.54 -2.17
N ARG A 344 -10.69 -18.72 -1.06
CA ARG A 344 -10.90 -20.02 -0.44
C ARG A 344 -11.54 -20.93 -1.47
N ALA A 345 -10.67 -21.60 -2.25
CA ALA A 345 -11.10 -22.48 -3.32
C ALA A 345 -11.80 -23.68 -2.70
N THR A 346 -12.97 -24.02 -3.18
CA THR A 346 -13.65 -25.23 -2.79
C THR A 346 -12.95 -26.45 -3.38
N LEU A 347 -13.17 -27.64 -2.82
CA LEU A 347 -12.59 -28.87 -3.37
C LEU A 347 -12.97 -29.06 -4.85
N GLU A 348 -14.18 -28.67 -5.21
CA GLU A 348 -14.70 -28.72 -6.57
C GLU A 348 -13.94 -27.82 -7.56
N GLN A 349 -13.36 -26.72 -7.07
CA GLN A 349 -12.52 -25.80 -7.86
C GLN A 349 -11.05 -26.24 -7.93
N LEU A 350 -10.59 -27.00 -6.94
CA LEU A 350 -9.21 -27.47 -6.84
C LEU A 350 -8.97 -28.76 -7.59
N ILE A 351 -9.95 -29.67 -7.58
CA ILE A 351 -9.91 -30.97 -8.25
C ILE A 351 -10.70 -30.85 -9.55
N VAL A 352 -10.00 -30.75 -10.68
CA VAL A 352 -10.61 -30.54 -12.01
C VAL A 352 -10.55 -31.78 -12.91
N ALA A 353 -10.00 -32.88 -12.43
CA ALA A 353 -9.90 -34.13 -13.21
C ALA A 353 -11.28 -34.77 -13.45
N PRO A 354 -11.47 -35.56 -14.54
CA PRO A 354 -12.65 -36.40 -14.71
C PRO A 354 -12.80 -37.39 -13.54
N GLY A 355 -14.01 -37.57 -13.02
CA GLY A 355 -14.28 -38.42 -11.84
C GLY A 355 -13.96 -37.73 -10.51
N LYS A 356 -13.84 -36.40 -10.49
CA LYS A 356 -13.55 -35.59 -9.29
C LYS A 356 -14.55 -35.77 -8.16
N GLU A 357 -15.79 -36.10 -8.50
CA GLU A 357 -16.90 -36.23 -7.55
C GLU A 357 -16.58 -37.35 -6.55
N ASP A 358 -16.12 -38.51 -7.02
CA ASP A 358 -15.76 -39.67 -6.19
C ASP A 358 -14.60 -39.35 -5.27
N ALA A 359 -13.57 -38.65 -5.79
CA ALA A 359 -12.42 -38.20 -5.01
C ALA A 359 -12.81 -37.16 -3.92
N ILE A 360 -13.69 -36.21 -4.25
CA ILE A 360 -14.20 -35.23 -3.31
C ILE A 360 -15.02 -35.88 -2.21
N ASP A 361 -15.90 -36.84 -2.55
CA ASP A 361 -16.73 -37.53 -1.59
C ASP A 361 -15.90 -38.46 -0.70
N LEU A 362 -14.92 -39.15 -1.24
CA LEU A 362 -13.95 -39.93 -0.46
C LEU A 362 -13.25 -39.04 0.58
N LEU A 363 -12.75 -37.85 0.17
CA LEU A 363 -12.13 -36.88 1.06
C LEU A 363 -13.10 -36.43 2.17
N LYS A 364 -14.35 -36.11 1.83
CA LYS A 364 -15.39 -35.75 2.80
C LYS A 364 -15.64 -36.87 3.83
N TYR A 365 -15.72 -38.13 3.38
CA TYR A 365 -15.93 -39.31 4.26
C TYR A 365 -14.72 -39.56 5.18
N LEU A 366 -13.48 -39.38 4.67
CA LEU A 366 -12.27 -39.52 5.48
C LEU A 366 -12.23 -38.50 6.63
N VAL A 367 -12.61 -37.22 6.34
CA VAL A 367 -12.69 -36.20 7.38
C VAL A 367 -13.81 -36.46 8.38
N LYS A 368 -15.02 -36.77 7.89
CA LYS A 368 -16.15 -37.12 8.77
C LYS A 368 -15.85 -38.35 9.66
N GLY A 369 -15.09 -39.29 9.14
CA GLY A 369 -14.65 -40.45 9.87
C GLY A 369 -13.42 -40.23 10.77
N ALA A 370 -12.96 -38.99 10.92
CA ALA A 370 -11.76 -38.61 11.69
C ALA A 370 -10.51 -39.44 11.33
N ARG A 371 -10.35 -39.81 10.05
CA ARG A 371 -9.21 -40.57 9.58
C ARG A 371 -8.01 -39.70 9.30
N ILE A 372 -6.82 -40.17 9.67
CA ILE A 372 -5.55 -39.51 9.37
C ILE A 372 -5.31 -39.61 7.86
N THR A 373 -5.29 -38.44 7.20
CA THR A 373 -5.10 -38.34 5.75
C THR A 373 -3.84 -37.57 5.44
N ALA A 374 -2.95 -38.12 4.62
CA ALA A 374 -1.73 -37.47 4.17
C ALA A 374 -1.89 -36.93 2.74
N LEU A 375 -1.71 -35.63 2.55
CA LEU A 375 -1.64 -35.01 1.23
C LEU A 375 -0.18 -34.91 0.79
N THR A 376 0.20 -35.66 -0.24
CA THR A 376 1.55 -35.69 -0.80
C THR A 376 1.56 -35.05 -2.18
N GLY A 377 2.70 -34.51 -2.60
CA GLY A 377 2.88 -33.92 -3.93
C GLY A 377 4.11 -33.02 -4.01
N GLU A 378 4.46 -32.60 -5.21
CA GLU A 378 5.60 -31.70 -5.47
C GLU A 378 5.40 -30.31 -4.88
N GLN A 379 6.49 -29.52 -4.80
CA GLN A 379 6.42 -28.13 -4.37
C GLN A 379 5.62 -27.32 -5.40
N GLY A 380 4.63 -26.53 -4.94
CA GLY A 380 3.78 -25.72 -5.82
C GLY A 380 2.48 -26.39 -6.28
N CYS A 381 2.23 -27.66 -6.00
CA CYS A 381 1.01 -28.36 -6.43
C CYS A 381 -0.25 -28.06 -5.59
N ARG A 382 -0.39 -26.85 -5.05
CA ARG A 382 -1.58 -26.36 -4.31
C ARG A 382 -2.04 -27.21 -3.11
N LYS A 383 -1.14 -27.99 -2.49
CA LYS A 383 -1.45 -28.83 -1.31
C LYS A 383 -2.12 -28.06 -0.18
N ASN A 384 -1.62 -26.86 0.11
CA ASN A 384 -2.18 -26.03 1.20
C ASN A 384 -3.63 -25.62 0.91
N ASN A 385 -3.96 -25.33 -0.35
CA ASN A 385 -5.32 -24.95 -0.72
C ASN A 385 -6.28 -26.13 -0.55
N ASN A 386 -5.85 -27.35 -0.87
CA ASN A 386 -6.61 -28.58 -0.63
C ASN A 386 -6.83 -28.78 0.87
N ALA A 387 -5.81 -28.58 1.71
CA ALA A 387 -5.92 -28.71 3.16
C ALA A 387 -6.92 -27.70 3.74
N TYR A 388 -6.88 -26.42 3.32
CA TYR A 388 -7.84 -25.39 3.78
C TYR A 388 -9.28 -25.66 3.31
N GLY A 389 -9.48 -26.17 2.09
CA GLY A 389 -10.80 -26.55 1.59
C GLY A 389 -11.39 -27.72 2.38
N TYR A 390 -10.53 -28.61 2.88
CA TYR A 390 -10.84 -29.77 3.70
C TYR A 390 -11.29 -29.37 5.11
N ASP A 391 -10.49 -28.55 5.82
CA ASP A 391 -10.76 -28.10 7.19
C ASP A 391 -12.07 -27.30 7.33
N ARG A 392 -12.34 -26.44 6.36
CA ARG A 392 -13.50 -25.54 6.45
C ARG A 392 -14.83 -26.28 6.43
N LYS A 393 -14.94 -27.34 5.64
CA LYS A 393 -16.18 -28.10 5.55
C LYS A 393 -16.42 -28.93 6.82
N TYR A 394 -15.33 -29.42 7.41
CA TYR A 394 -15.39 -30.16 8.67
C TYR A 394 -15.79 -29.27 9.85
N ILE A 395 -15.22 -28.06 9.96
CA ILE A 395 -15.54 -27.09 11.02
C ILE A 395 -17.02 -26.66 10.91
N TRP A 396 -17.52 -26.41 9.69
CA TRP A 396 -18.91 -26.01 9.46
C TRP A 396 -19.92 -27.09 9.84
N ASP A 397 -19.65 -28.33 9.45
CA ASP A 397 -20.51 -29.48 9.77
C ASP A 397 -20.50 -29.82 11.28
N ASN A 398 -19.39 -29.51 12.01
CA ASN A 398 -19.27 -29.77 13.45
C ASN A 398 -19.80 -28.62 14.33
N GLU A 399 -19.77 -27.37 13.89
CA GLU A 399 -20.46 -26.29 14.60
C GLU A 399 -21.97 -26.52 14.69
N HIS A 400 -22.55 -27.16 13.66
CA HIS A 400 -23.96 -27.58 13.65
C HIS A 400 -24.25 -28.80 14.54
N GLN A 401 -23.24 -29.62 14.88
CA GLN A 401 -23.40 -30.82 15.69
C GLN A 401 -22.93 -30.68 17.15
N GLY A 402 -22.48 -29.48 17.56
CA GLY A 402 -22.10 -29.20 18.97
C GLY A 402 -20.83 -29.90 19.49
N SER A 403 -20.03 -30.47 18.60
CA SER A 403 -18.79 -31.19 18.95
C SER A 403 -17.56 -30.30 18.78
N ARG A 404 -16.88 -29.99 19.91
CA ARG A 404 -15.64 -29.18 19.96
C ARG A 404 -14.39 -30.05 19.72
N ASN A 405 -14.22 -30.61 18.56
CA ASN A 405 -12.94 -31.24 18.20
C ASN A 405 -12.17 -30.33 17.25
N CYS A 406 -11.28 -29.48 17.81
CA CYS A 406 -10.32 -28.71 17.00
C CYS A 406 -9.28 -29.65 16.41
N ILE A 407 -9.28 -29.82 15.08
CA ILE A 407 -8.16 -30.42 14.36
C ILE A 407 -7.06 -29.38 14.25
N ARG A 408 -5.97 -29.59 14.98
CA ARG A 408 -4.76 -28.76 14.91
C ARG A 408 -3.89 -29.26 13.78
N VAL A 409 -3.81 -28.53 12.66
CA VAL A 409 -2.86 -28.83 11.57
C VAL A 409 -1.46 -28.49 12.09
N THR A 410 -0.67 -29.50 12.40
CA THR A 410 0.72 -29.33 12.82
C THR A 410 1.65 -29.64 11.64
N LEU A 411 2.25 -28.62 11.03
CA LEU A 411 3.31 -28.79 10.05
C LEU A 411 4.61 -29.18 10.76
N LYS A 412 4.96 -30.47 10.79
CA LYS A 412 6.29 -30.91 11.18
C LYS A 412 7.25 -30.80 9.99
N LYS A 413 8.22 -29.91 10.09
CA LYS A 413 9.39 -29.88 9.21
C LYS A 413 10.28 -31.06 9.53
N ASN A 414 10.26 -32.10 8.71
CA ASN A 414 11.32 -33.13 8.74
C ASN A 414 12.41 -32.76 7.73
N ILE A 415 13.67 -32.86 8.19
CA ILE A 415 14.90 -32.37 7.54
C ILE A 415 15.41 -33.31 6.43
N SER A 416 14.58 -34.15 5.86
CA SER A 416 14.94 -34.95 4.69
C SER A 416 13.95 -34.72 3.58
N ASN A 417 14.46 -34.43 2.41
CA ASN A 417 13.91 -34.10 1.10
C ASN A 417 12.52 -34.61 0.66
N LYS A 418 11.66 -35.03 1.56
CA LYS A 418 10.26 -35.38 1.30
C LYS A 418 9.35 -34.69 2.29
N LYS A 419 8.64 -33.65 1.82
CA LYS A 419 7.66 -32.91 2.63
C LYS A 419 6.36 -33.74 2.72
N HIS A 420 6.11 -34.33 3.87
CA HIS A 420 4.82 -34.93 4.20
C HIS A 420 4.00 -33.92 5.01
N ILE A 421 2.75 -33.69 4.64
CA ILE A 421 1.74 -33.03 5.43
C ILE A 421 0.91 -34.13 6.07
N ILE A 422 0.96 -34.25 7.39
CA ILE A 422 0.10 -35.14 8.18
C ILE A 422 -0.99 -34.24 8.75
N ILE A 423 -2.23 -34.50 8.42
CA ILE A 423 -3.43 -33.87 8.97
C ILE A 423 -3.98 -34.70 10.10
#